data_d414aa1f6eca1eaa9de59a55c1d2e64d
#
_entry.id   d414aa1f6eca1eaa9de59a55c1d2e64d
#
_cell.length_a   1.000
_cell.length_b   1.000
_cell.length_c   1.000
_cell.angle_alpha   90.00
_cell.angle_beta   90.00
_cell.angle_gamma   90.00
#
_symmetry.space_group_name_H-M   'P 1'
#
loop_
_entity.id
_entity.type
_entity.pdbx_description
1 polymer ?
#
loop_
_entity_poly.entity_id
_entity_poly.type
_entity_poly.pdbx_seq_one_letter_code
_entity_poly.pdbx_strand_id
1 'polypeptide(L)'
;IGTCLVGSEMCIRDSYNRVFQAKPQLGSNFKPFLYSAAFENGYNPSSIILDAPIVFEDDNLEDVWRPKNSSGRFYGPTRLREALVQSRNIVSVRLLQELGIDKVRSHVQKYGFQEDEIPNDLSLALGSYSSTPLQNAKAFSIIANGGKSIEPYYIEKIVLPNSEVLDFSKTKTLDLRASRLWNGYNLSLIHI
;
A
#
# COMPACT_ATOMS: atom_id res chain seq x y z
N ILE A 1 -15.29 -24.33 -24.69
CA ILE A 1 -14.05 -23.55 -24.73
C ILE A 1 -14.25 -22.41 -23.75
N GLY A 2 -13.79 -22.63 -22.53
CA GLY A 2 -13.78 -21.57 -21.52
C GLY A 2 -12.73 -20.55 -21.89
N THR A 3 -13.15 -19.44 -22.42
CA THR A 3 -12.27 -18.28 -22.57
C THR A 3 -12.07 -17.65 -21.21
N CYS A 4 -10.97 -17.99 -20.53
CA CYS A 4 -10.46 -17.19 -19.41
C CYS A 4 -10.02 -15.84 -19.95
N LEU A 5 -10.96 -14.95 -20.18
CA LEU A 5 -10.66 -13.68 -20.82
C LEU A 5 -10.14 -12.64 -19.85
N VAL A 6 -10.52 -12.67 -18.60
CA VAL A 6 -10.08 -11.67 -17.62
C VAL A 6 -10.20 -12.23 -16.20
N GLY A 7 -9.13 -12.07 -15.44
CA GLY A 7 -9.16 -12.25 -14.01
C GLY A 7 -9.12 -13.70 -13.53
N SER A 8 -8.65 -13.82 -12.34
CA SER A 8 -8.53 -15.07 -11.62
C SER A 8 -9.88 -15.73 -11.30
N GLU A 9 -10.95 -14.96 -11.35
CA GLU A 9 -12.29 -15.40 -10.92
C GLU A 9 -12.97 -16.31 -11.94
N MET A 10 -12.77 -16.09 -13.23
CA MET A 10 -13.42 -16.87 -14.27
C MET A 10 -12.91 -18.31 -14.40
N CYS A 11 -11.72 -18.58 -13.87
CA CYS A 11 -11.12 -19.90 -13.90
C CYS A 11 -11.30 -20.69 -12.60
N ILE A 12 -11.92 -20.07 -11.60
CA ILE A 12 -12.14 -20.69 -10.30
C ILE A 12 -13.45 -21.47 -10.36
N ARG A 13 -13.33 -22.77 -10.55
CA ARG A 13 -14.53 -23.61 -10.48
C ARG A 13 -14.93 -23.97 -9.08
N ASP A 14 -14.09 -23.79 -8.06
CA ASP A 14 -14.51 -24.36 -6.80
C ASP A 14 -13.89 -23.79 -5.54
N SER A 15 -12.71 -23.74 -5.24
CA SER A 15 -12.36 -23.54 -3.83
C SER A 15 -11.35 -22.46 -3.52
N TYR A 16 -10.66 -21.93 -4.53
CA TYR A 16 -9.60 -20.95 -4.29
C TYR A 16 -9.86 -19.63 -5.02
N ASN A 17 -10.39 -18.66 -4.29
CA ASN A 17 -10.57 -17.31 -4.81
C ASN A 17 -9.33 -16.45 -4.52
N ARG A 18 -8.56 -16.17 -5.55
CA ARG A 18 -7.31 -15.40 -5.42
C ARG A 18 -7.49 -13.99 -4.89
N VAL A 19 -8.65 -13.38 -5.13
CA VAL A 19 -8.95 -12.02 -4.67
C VAL A 19 -8.98 -11.95 -3.14
N PHE A 20 -9.44 -13.01 -2.50
CA PHE A 20 -9.61 -13.08 -1.04
C PHE A 20 -8.56 -13.93 -0.33
N GLN A 21 -7.98 -14.90 -1.02
CA GLN A 21 -7.18 -15.94 -0.38
C GLN A 21 -5.69 -15.86 -0.71
N ALA A 22 -5.34 -15.42 -1.93
CA ALA A 22 -3.93 -15.25 -2.28
C ALA A 22 -3.37 -14.03 -1.56
N LYS A 23 -2.21 -14.19 -0.93
CA LYS A 23 -1.46 -13.11 -0.25
C LYS A 23 -0.10 -12.91 -0.91
N PRO A 24 -0.03 -12.36 -2.13
CA PRO A 24 1.24 -11.99 -2.73
C PRO A 24 1.87 -10.82 -1.98
N GLN A 25 3.21 -10.71 -2.05
CA GLN A 25 3.91 -9.53 -1.57
C GLN A 25 3.49 -8.30 -2.40
N LEU A 26 3.30 -7.16 -1.72
CA LEU A 26 2.87 -5.93 -2.37
C LEU A 26 3.95 -5.33 -3.28
N GLY A 27 5.21 -5.56 -2.96
CA GLY A 27 6.30 -4.92 -3.66
C GLY A 27 6.15 -3.40 -3.66
N SER A 28 6.47 -2.74 -4.77
CA SER A 28 6.39 -1.28 -4.87
C SER A 28 4.98 -0.67 -4.70
N ASN A 29 3.93 -1.49 -4.70
CA ASN A 29 2.58 -1.01 -4.34
C ASN A 29 2.49 -0.55 -2.88
N PHE A 30 3.43 -0.95 -2.03
CA PHE A 30 3.49 -0.49 -0.63
C PHE A 30 4.01 0.95 -0.50
N LYS A 31 4.82 1.43 -1.45
CA LYS A 31 5.48 2.76 -1.36
C LYS A 31 4.53 3.93 -1.12
N PRO A 32 3.36 4.07 -1.77
CA PRO A 32 2.44 5.17 -1.47
C PRO A 32 2.06 5.27 0.01
N PHE A 33 1.91 4.15 0.71
CA PHE A 33 1.57 4.13 2.14
C PHE A 33 2.76 4.56 3.01
N LEU A 34 3.99 4.14 2.67
CA LEU A 34 5.21 4.63 3.31
C LEU A 34 5.38 6.14 3.13
N TYR A 35 5.18 6.64 1.90
CA TYR A 35 5.30 8.07 1.62
C TYR A 35 4.21 8.89 2.30
N SER A 36 3.00 8.34 2.47
CA SER A 36 1.95 8.98 3.25
C SER A 36 2.35 9.11 4.74
N ALA A 37 3.01 8.09 5.29
CA ALA A 37 3.57 8.18 6.64
C ALA A 37 4.63 9.27 6.75
N ALA A 38 5.48 9.42 5.74
CA ALA A 38 6.47 10.48 5.71
C ALA A 38 5.84 11.87 5.73
N PHE A 39 4.79 12.09 4.93
CA PHE A 39 4.09 13.38 4.86
C PHE A 39 3.39 13.73 6.18
N GLU A 40 2.85 12.74 6.89
CA GLU A 40 2.31 12.96 8.24
C GLU A 40 3.40 13.37 9.24
N ASN A 41 4.64 12.94 9.02
CA ASN A 41 5.78 13.23 9.88
C ASN A 41 6.64 14.43 9.41
N GLY A 42 6.06 15.34 8.64
CA GLY A 42 6.68 16.63 8.28
C GLY A 42 7.49 16.63 6.99
N TYR A 43 7.61 15.52 6.31
CA TYR A 43 8.16 15.51 4.95
C TYR A 43 7.16 16.11 3.96
N ASN A 44 7.66 16.54 2.83
CA ASN A 44 6.85 17.03 1.72
C ASN A 44 7.44 16.54 0.38
N PRO A 45 6.73 16.68 -0.73
CA PRO A 45 7.20 16.18 -2.02
C PRO A 45 8.52 16.74 -2.51
N SER A 46 8.89 17.93 -2.03
CA SER A 46 10.15 18.59 -2.36
C SER A 46 11.28 18.17 -1.41
N SER A 47 10.99 17.47 -0.31
CA SER A 47 12.00 16.92 0.59
C SER A 47 12.96 16.04 -0.19
N ILE A 48 14.26 16.18 0.09
CA ILE A 48 15.33 15.51 -0.63
C ILE A 48 15.91 14.42 0.23
N ILE A 49 16.00 13.21 -0.33
CA ILE A 49 16.71 12.07 0.25
C ILE A 49 17.78 11.60 -0.73
N LEU A 50 18.91 11.14 -0.22
CA LEU A 50 20.05 10.72 -1.02
C LEU A 50 19.82 9.33 -1.61
N ASP A 51 19.74 9.24 -2.95
CA ASP A 51 19.76 7.98 -3.70
C ASP A 51 21.22 7.58 -3.99
N ALA A 52 21.86 6.94 -3.01
CA ALA A 52 23.24 6.48 -3.07
C ALA A 52 23.34 5.07 -2.45
N PRO A 53 24.36 4.29 -2.79
CA PRO A 53 24.57 2.96 -2.22
C PRO A 53 24.42 2.98 -0.68
N ILE A 54 23.76 1.95 -0.17
CA ILE A 54 23.61 1.72 1.27
C ILE A 54 23.88 0.24 1.54
N VAL A 55 24.54 -0.01 2.64
CA VAL A 55 24.86 -1.34 3.12
C VAL A 55 24.35 -1.44 4.55
N PHE A 56 23.59 -2.47 4.84
CA PHE A 56 23.17 -2.80 6.18
C PHE A 56 23.90 -4.06 6.62
N GLU A 57 24.66 -3.92 7.68
CA GLU A 57 25.22 -5.04 8.40
C GLU A 57 24.18 -5.45 9.46
N ASP A 58 23.67 -6.65 9.36
CA ASP A 58 22.79 -7.25 10.36
C ASP A 58 23.59 -8.38 11.00
N ASP A 59 23.90 -8.22 12.28
CA ASP A 59 24.70 -9.20 13.05
C ASP A 59 24.04 -10.59 13.12
N ASN A 60 22.76 -10.69 12.71
CA ASN A 60 21.99 -11.94 12.70
C ASN A 60 21.84 -12.58 11.32
N LEU A 61 22.34 -11.95 10.26
CA LEU A 61 22.28 -12.46 8.91
C LEU A 61 23.70 -12.80 8.41
N GLU A 62 23.88 -13.99 7.85
CA GLU A 62 25.13 -14.40 7.21
C GLU A 62 25.47 -13.55 5.97
N ASP A 63 24.48 -12.82 5.43
CA ASP A 63 24.61 -11.97 4.25
C ASP A 63 24.30 -10.51 4.52
N VAL A 64 25.16 -9.64 4.06
CA VAL A 64 25.02 -8.18 4.10
C VAL A 64 23.94 -7.74 3.12
N TRP A 65 22.85 -7.12 3.63
CA TRP A 65 21.77 -6.64 2.77
C TRP A 65 22.16 -5.37 2.01
N ARG A 66 22.15 -5.46 0.68
CA ARG A 66 22.52 -4.37 -0.24
C ARG A 66 21.39 -4.07 -1.22
N PRO A 67 20.37 -3.31 -0.82
CA PRO A 67 19.27 -2.97 -1.72
C PRO A 67 19.80 -2.16 -2.91
N LYS A 68 19.16 -2.35 -4.08
CA LYS A 68 19.48 -1.63 -5.32
C LYS A 68 18.21 -1.10 -5.97
N ASN A 69 18.35 -0.01 -6.73
CA ASN A 69 17.30 0.41 -7.63
C ASN A 69 17.14 -0.61 -8.78
N SER A 70 15.95 -0.76 -9.32
CA SER A 70 15.68 -1.66 -10.45
C SER A 70 16.52 -1.33 -11.68
N SER A 71 16.90 -0.05 -11.86
CA SER A 71 17.79 0.41 -12.92
C SER A 71 19.27 0.06 -12.69
N GLY A 72 19.64 -0.42 -11.50
CA GLY A 72 21.02 -0.62 -11.08
C GLY A 72 21.84 0.66 -10.88
N ARG A 73 21.24 1.84 -11.08
CA ARG A 73 21.89 3.15 -10.98
C ARG A 73 21.44 3.92 -9.74
N PHE A 74 22.26 4.86 -9.30
CA PHE A 74 21.99 5.81 -8.22
C PHE A 74 21.95 7.22 -8.80
N TYR A 75 21.12 8.09 -8.23
CA TYR A 75 20.79 9.39 -8.83
C TYR A 75 21.14 10.56 -7.90
N GLY A 76 21.75 10.29 -6.74
CA GLY A 76 22.13 11.33 -5.79
C GLY A 76 20.96 11.98 -5.06
N PRO A 77 21.04 13.26 -4.71
CA PRO A 77 19.95 13.97 -4.04
C PRO A 77 18.67 13.94 -4.88
N THR A 78 17.64 13.26 -4.36
CA THR A 78 16.40 12.99 -5.09
C THR A 78 15.19 13.49 -4.30
N ARG A 79 14.31 14.24 -4.94
CA ARG A 79 13.06 14.69 -4.31
C ARG A 79 12.10 13.50 -4.12
N LEU A 80 11.33 13.52 -3.02
CA LEU A 80 10.39 12.44 -2.72
C LEU A 80 9.36 12.23 -3.83
N ARG A 81 8.87 13.30 -4.47
CA ARG A 81 7.99 13.19 -5.65
C ARG A 81 8.64 12.34 -6.74
N GLU A 82 9.86 12.68 -7.14
CA GLU A 82 10.59 11.97 -8.19
C GLU A 82 10.88 10.52 -7.78
N ALA A 83 11.25 10.31 -6.52
CA ALA A 83 11.54 9.00 -5.98
C ALA A 83 10.31 8.07 -6.02
N LEU A 84 9.11 8.59 -5.72
CA LEU A 84 7.88 7.83 -5.79
C LEU A 84 7.50 7.51 -7.25
N VAL A 85 7.52 8.51 -8.15
CA VAL A 85 7.21 8.35 -9.57
C VAL A 85 8.12 7.32 -10.24
N GLN A 86 9.43 7.38 -9.96
CA GLN A 86 10.42 6.47 -10.50
C GLN A 86 10.58 5.19 -9.68
N SER A 87 9.78 5.03 -8.63
CA SER A 87 9.81 3.86 -7.73
C SER A 87 11.21 3.55 -7.19
N ARG A 88 11.98 4.57 -6.73
CA ARG A 88 13.35 4.44 -6.22
C ARG A 88 13.36 3.60 -4.94
N ASN A 89 14.09 2.50 -4.97
CA ASN A 89 14.17 1.59 -3.83
C ASN A 89 14.99 2.19 -2.69
N ILE A 90 16.17 2.74 -3.01
CA ILE A 90 17.09 3.26 -2.02
C ILE A 90 16.48 4.42 -1.24
N VAL A 91 15.83 5.34 -1.93
CA VAL A 91 15.13 6.47 -1.30
C VAL A 91 14.05 5.96 -0.34
N SER A 92 13.28 4.95 -0.73
CA SER A 92 12.23 4.37 0.11
C SER A 92 12.82 3.69 1.36
N VAL A 93 13.93 2.97 1.22
CA VAL A 93 14.61 2.32 2.36
C VAL A 93 15.15 3.36 3.35
N ARG A 94 15.83 4.41 2.84
CA ARG A 94 16.31 5.51 3.69
C ARG A 94 15.18 6.25 4.38
N LEU A 95 14.10 6.49 3.65
CA LEU A 95 12.91 7.15 4.19
C LEU A 95 12.32 6.35 5.36
N LEU A 96 12.19 5.02 5.21
CA LEU A 96 11.73 4.15 6.29
C LEU A 96 12.69 4.17 7.48
N GLN A 97 14.01 4.13 7.22
CA GLN A 97 15.03 4.20 8.26
C GLN A 97 14.97 5.51 9.05
N GLU A 98 14.82 6.65 8.36
CA GLU A 98 14.75 7.98 9.00
C GLU A 98 13.45 8.16 9.80
N LEU A 99 12.32 7.63 9.30
CA LEU A 99 11.03 7.68 10.00
C LEU A 99 10.99 6.77 11.23
N GLY A 100 11.65 5.64 11.13
CA GLY A 100 11.52 4.52 12.07
C GLY A 100 10.38 3.57 11.70
N ILE A 101 10.65 2.27 11.78
CA ILE A 101 9.76 1.19 11.34
C ILE A 101 8.43 1.23 12.11
N ASP A 102 8.45 1.41 13.43
CA ASP A 102 7.25 1.39 14.27
C ASP A 102 6.26 2.50 13.90
N LYS A 103 6.74 3.70 13.56
CA LYS A 103 5.88 4.79 13.12
C LYS A 103 5.18 4.45 11.81
N VAL A 104 5.91 3.87 10.87
CA VAL A 104 5.34 3.46 9.58
C VAL A 104 4.35 2.31 9.78
N ARG A 105 4.66 1.31 10.61
CA ARG A 105 3.75 0.21 10.94
C ARG A 105 2.44 0.75 11.54
N SER A 106 2.50 1.61 12.53
CA SER A 106 1.32 2.25 13.14
C SER A 106 0.52 3.08 12.14
N HIS A 107 1.19 3.76 11.21
CA HIS A 107 0.52 4.55 10.19
C HIS A 107 -0.22 3.68 9.18
N VAL A 108 0.41 2.63 8.67
CA VAL A 108 -0.18 1.81 7.60
C VAL A 108 -1.35 0.95 8.08
N GLN A 109 -1.46 0.66 9.38
CA GLN A 109 -2.66 0.06 9.97
C GLN A 109 -3.93 0.86 9.67
N LYS A 110 -3.83 2.18 9.54
CA LYS A 110 -4.96 3.06 9.18
C LYS A 110 -5.54 2.74 7.80
N TYR A 111 -4.77 2.06 6.94
CA TYR A 111 -5.22 1.56 5.64
C TYR A 111 -5.82 0.15 5.69
N GLY A 112 -5.94 -0.43 6.91
CA GLY A 112 -6.52 -1.75 7.11
C GLY A 112 -5.51 -2.90 7.02
N PHE A 113 -4.20 -2.60 6.98
CA PHE A 113 -3.17 -3.64 7.09
C PHE A 113 -3.07 -4.15 8.52
N GLN A 114 -2.91 -5.47 8.68
CA GLN A 114 -2.89 -6.11 9.99
C GLN A 114 -1.50 -6.00 10.61
N GLU A 115 -1.44 -5.55 11.86
CA GLU A 115 -0.20 -5.23 12.56
C GLU A 115 0.76 -6.40 12.70
N ASP A 116 0.22 -7.56 13.05
CA ASP A 116 0.96 -8.81 13.25
C ASP A 116 1.58 -9.37 11.96
N GLU A 117 1.00 -9.02 10.82
CA GLU A 117 1.50 -9.43 9.50
C GLU A 117 2.51 -8.42 8.90
N ILE A 118 2.64 -7.20 9.47
CA ILE A 118 3.54 -6.18 8.94
C ILE A 118 4.99 -6.47 9.38
N PRO A 119 5.92 -6.67 8.43
CA PRO A 119 7.33 -6.89 8.75
C PRO A 119 7.93 -5.79 9.63
N ASN A 120 8.78 -6.18 10.57
CA ASN A 120 9.48 -5.27 11.47
C ASN A 120 10.95 -5.09 11.05
N ASP A 121 11.18 -4.89 9.76
CA ASP A 121 12.49 -4.68 9.18
C ASP A 121 12.44 -3.72 7.98
N LEU A 122 13.62 -3.33 7.47
CA LEU A 122 13.72 -2.35 6.38
C LEU A 122 13.24 -2.88 5.02
N SER A 123 13.02 -4.20 4.86
CA SER A 123 12.46 -4.77 3.63
C SER A 123 11.03 -4.31 3.39
N LEU A 124 10.34 -3.88 4.46
CA LEU A 124 9.01 -3.27 4.39
C LEU A 124 8.96 -2.10 3.38
N ALA A 125 10.04 -1.30 3.27
CA ALA A 125 10.12 -0.22 2.28
C ALA A 125 10.02 -0.70 0.83
N LEU A 126 10.34 -1.95 0.58
CA LEU A 126 10.28 -2.60 -0.73
C LEU A 126 9.00 -3.44 -0.89
N GLY A 127 8.13 -3.44 0.12
CA GLY A 127 6.85 -4.11 0.10
C GLY A 127 6.94 -5.61 0.35
N SER A 128 7.75 -6.04 1.31
CA SER A 128 7.79 -7.43 1.80
C SER A 128 6.49 -7.87 2.48
N TYR A 129 5.60 -6.93 2.81
CA TYR A 129 4.26 -7.22 3.31
C TYR A 129 3.42 -7.97 2.29
N SER A 130 2.75 -9.03 2.75
CA SER A 130 1.87 -9.86 1.93
C SER A 130 0.41 -9.51 2.22
N SER A 131 -0.37 -9.25 1.18
CA SER A 131 -1.78 -8.84 1.30
C SER A 131 -2.62 -9.42 0.17
N THR A 132 -3.92 -9.58 0.42
CA THR A 132 -4.82 -9.98 -0.65
C THR A 132 -5.05 -8.84 -1.64
N PRO A 133 -5.32 -9.13 -2.93
CA PRO A 133 -5.70 -8.12 -3.91
C PRO A 133 -6.84 -7.22 -3.44
N LEU A 134 -7.85 -7.78 -2.77
CA LEU A 134 -8.96 -7.00 -2.22
C LEU A 134 -8.50 -6.02 -1.13
N GLN A 135 -7.67 -6.48 -0.19
CA GLN A 135 -7.15 -5.64 0.89
C GLN A 135 -6.30 -4.49 0.31
N ASN A 136 -5.45 -4.80 -0.67
CA ASN A 136 -4.65 -3.78 -1.35
C ASN A 136 -5.54 -2.77 -2.11
N ALA A 137 -6.54 -3.22 -2.84
CA ALA A 137 -7.49 -2.34 -3.53
C ALA A 137 -8.27 -1.46 -2.53
N LYS A 138 -8.69 -2.02 -1.38
CA LYS A 138 -9.34 -1.27 -0.30
C LYS A 138 -8.40 -0.21 0.27
N ALA A 139 -7.13 -0.51 0.50
CA ALA A 139 -6.14 0.46 0.97
C ALA A 139 -5.93 1.62 -0.04
N PHE A 140 -5.81 1.31 -1.33
CA PHE A 140 -5.74 2.33 -2.38
C PHE A 140 -7.03 3.16 -2.50
N SER A 141 -8.19 2.55 -2.26
CA SER A 141 -9.47 3.27 -2.29
C SER A 141 -9.56 4.37 -1.23
N ILE A 142 -8.89 4.22 -0.10
CA ILE A 142 -8.80 5.26 0.93
C ILE A 142 -8.09 6.49 0.36
N ILE A 143 -6.98 6.28 -0.37
CA ILE A 143 -6.25 7.36 -1.03
C ILE A 143 -7.16 8.05 -2.07
N ALA A 144 -7.81 7.27 -2.92
CA ALA A 144 -8.67 7.78 -4.00
C ALA A 144 -9.92 8.49 -3.47
N ASN A 145 -10.41 8.09 -2.30
CA ASN A 145 -11.64 8.63 -1.67
C ASN A 145 -11.36 9.71 -0.62
N GLY A 146 -10.27 10.45 -0.77
CA GLY A 146 -9.96 11.57 0.12
C GLY A 146 -9.68 11.18 1.57
N GLY A 147 -9.12 10.01 1.80
CA GLY A 147 -8.79 9.48 3.13
C GLY A 147 -9.94 8.76 3.84
N LYS A 148 -11.06 8.53 3.17
CA LYS A 148 -12.22 7.84 3.75
C LYS A 148 -12.21 6.37 3.38
N SER A 149 -12.35 5.49 4.36
CA SER A 149 -12.43 4.05 4.14
C SER A 149 -13.76 3.67 3.49
N ILE A 150 -13.71 2.72 2.58
CA ILE A 150 -14.86 2.11 1.91
C ILE A 150 -14.90 0.65 2.29
N GLU A 151 -16.10 0.14 2.61
CA GLU A 151 -16.32 -1.28 2.75
C GLU A 151 -16.88 -1.82 1.43
N PRO A 152 -16.12 -2.66 0.71
CA PRO A 152 -16.57 -3.20 -0.57
C PRO A 152 -17.73 -4.17 -0.37
N TYR A 153 -18.69 -4.15 -1.28
CA TYR A 153 -19.81 -5.09 -1.32
C TYR A 153 -20.04 -5.57 -2.76
N TYR A 154 -20.56 -6.77 -2.91
CA TYR A 154 -20.79 -7.40 -4.22
C TYR A 154 -22.27 -7.46 -4.59
N ILE A 155 -23.14 -7.47 -3.57
CA ILE A 155 -24.57 -7.57 -3.73
C ILE A 155 -25.17 -6.23 -3.36
N GLU A 156 -25.70 -5.53 -4.34
CA GLU A 156 -26.40 -4.25 -4.12
C GLU A 156 -27.75 -4.48 -3.48
N LYS A 157 -28.52 -5.38 -4.05
CA LYS A 157 -29.85 -5.73 -3.55
C LYS A 157 -30.26 -7.15 -3.92
N ILE A 158 -31.07 -7.78 -3.10
CA ILE A 158 -31.75 -9.04 -3.39
C ILE A 158 -33.24 -8.75 -3.35
N VAL A 159 -33.94 -9.15 -4.42
CA VAL A 159 -35.41 -9.08 -4.48
C VAL A 159 -35.95 -10.47 -4.24
N LEU A 160 -36.70 -10.65 -3.18
CA LEU A 160 -37.35 -11.92 -2.83
C LEU A 160 -38.60 -12.15 -3.66
N PRO A 161 -39.11 -13.41 -3.80
CA PRO A 161 -40.32 -13.71 -4.54
C PRO A 161 -41.58 -12.96 -4.05
N ASN A 162 -41.59 -12.54 -2.78
CA ASN A 162 -42.66 -11.73 -2.19
C ASN A 162 -42.49 -10.22 -2.46
N SER A 163 -41.61 -9.83 -3.37
CA SER A 163 -41.24 -8.44 -3.69
C SER A 163 -40.57 -7.67 -2.54
N GLU A 164 -40.19 -8.33 -1.46
CA GLU A 164 -39.37 -7.73 -0.43
C GLU A 164 -37.94 -7.48 -0.98
N VAL A 165 -37.36 -6.32 -0.67
CA VAL A 165 -36.03 -5.91 -1.13
C VAL A 165 -35.09 -5.86 0.06
N LEU A 166 -34.04 -6.67 0.02
CA LEU A 166 -32.90 -6.57 0.91
C LEU A 166 -31.85 -5.70 0.22
N ASP A 167 -31.65 -4.48 0.73
CA ASP A 167 -30.75 -3.48 0.17
C ASP A 167 -29.43 -3.47 0.96
N PHE A 168 -28.32 -3.73 0.25
CA PHE A 168 -26.96 -3.72 0.79
C PHE A 168 -26.15 -2.49 0.34
N SER A 169 -26.77 -1.56 -0.41
CA SER A 169 -26.09 -0.39 -0.98
C SER A 169 -25.67 0.67 0.06
N LYS A 170 -26.15 0.56 1.29
CA LYS A 170 -25.73 1.46 2.38
C LYS A 170 -24.34 1.10 2.85
N THR A 171 -23.35 1.46 2.06
CA THR A 171 -21.95 1.44 2.47
C THR A 171 -21.79 2.31 3.71
N LYS A 172 -21.38 1.71 4.82
CA LYS A 172 -20.89 2.47 5.97
C LYS A 172 -19.58 3.13 5.53
N THR A 173 -19.67 4.39 5.12
CA THR A 173 -18.49 5.26 5.09
C THR A 173 -18.05 5.40 6.54
N LEU A 174 -17.11 4.59 6.94
CA LEU A 174 -16.37 4.80 8.18
C LEU A 174 -15.57 6.08 7.97
N ASP A 175 -16.05 7.16 8.57
CA ASP A 175 -15.29 8.39 8.69
C ASP A 175 -14.12 8.10 9.65
N LEU A 176 -13.13 7.41 9.11
CA LEU A 176 -11.85 7.35 9.77
C LEU A 176 -11.41 8.80 9.87
N ARG A 177 -11.09 9.28 11.06
CA ARG A 177 -10.48 10.60 11.28
C ARG A 177 -9.12 10.75 10.55
N ALA A 178 -8.93 9.98 9.51
CA ALA A 178 -7.95 10.13 8.45
C ALA A 178 -8.06 11.48 7.74
N SER A 179 -9.15 12.23 7.94
CA SER A 179 -9.29 13.58 7.40
C SER A 179 -8.22 14.57 7.90
N ARG A 180 -7.50 14.24 8.97
CA ARG A 180 -6.29 14.98 9.38
C ARG A 180 -5.01 14.46 8.72
N LEU A 181 -5.02 13.26 8.14
CA LEU A 181 -3.87 12.66 7.44
C LEU A 181 -3.65 13.28 6.07
N TRP A 182 -4.67 13.88 5.52
CA TRP A 182 -4.69 14.36 4.14
C TRP A 182 -5.22 15.79 4.08
N ASN A 183 -4.39 16.76 4.48
CA ASN A 183 -4.63 18.14 4.04
C ASN A 183 -4.55 18.12 2.51
N GLY A 184 -5.36 18.91 1.82
CA GLY A 184 -5.49 18.93 0.36
C GLY A 184 -4.19 18.99 -0.45
N TYR A 185 -3.06 19.27 0.18
CA TYR A 185 -1.71 19.21 -0.40
C TYR A 185 -1.23 17.77 -0.69
N ASN A 186 -1.66 16.77 0.09
CA ASN A 186 -1.13 15.41 -0.03
C ASN A 186 -1.83 14.60 -1.13
N LEU A 187 -3.10 14.88 -1.41
CA LEU A 187 -3.86 14.18 -2.46
C LEU A 187 -3.32 14.50 -3.86
N SER A 188 -2.89 15.73 -4.13
CA SER A 188 -2.36 16.11 -5.43
C SER A 188 -1.04 15.41 -5.81
N LEU A 189 -0.42 14.70 -4.86
CA LEU A 189 0.91 14.11 -4.98
C LEU A 189 0.91 12.64 -5.33
N ILE A 190 -0.19 11.95 -5.05
CA ILE A 190 -0.39 10.55 -5.40
C ILE A 190 -1.14 10.43 -6.73
N HIS A 191 -1.78 11.52 -7.18
CA HIS A 191 -2.43 11.63 -8.49
C HIS A 191 -1.48 12.10 -9.62
N ILE A 192 -0.20 11.72 -9.53
CA ILE A 192 0.78 11.97 -10.60
C ILE A 192 0.71 10.85 -11.62
#